data_e808a721f9ae0285c9e13814e3240776
#
_entry.id   e808a721f9ae0285c9e13814e3240776
#
_cell.length_a   1.000
_cell.length_b   1.000
_cell.length_c   1.000
_cell.angle_alpha   90.00
_cell.angle_beta   90.00
_cell.angle_gamma   90.00
#
_symmetry.space_group_name_H-M   'P 1'
#
loop_
_entity.id
_entity.type
_entity.pdbx_description
1 polymer ?
#
loop_
_entity_poly.entity_id
_entity_poly.type
_entity_poly.pdbx_seq_one_letter_code
_entity_poly.pdbx_strand_id
1 'polypeptide(L)'
;MPGLKGCLVAPPPWEAKLAGVFSKAVALLLPNGLLISVVRDEGGMEALALWPGAEAYARIDAAAMAGFSDARADSPGAAEAARSAAIAAIEAAYAAAEPWDPRPRLAELSRAFAAAGRDGAPAAAADRLRAALRRAEAADRHRRGGADGTDGTADDDTIRGNGPYGRAFEAMKARDDFPAALVGFGPGTTPAGDDWLAGYLCAADLTSGRGPGYAEAALRNEIVCRLDRTTAAGRSLLTGALAGVPPRYLCALVEALAEPCAGDDELVDAVESALSHGASSGRDAVDGFLSALLGLGATVEA
;
A
#
# COMPACT_ATOMS: atom_id res chain seq x y z
N MET A 1 -3.28 21.65 9.34
CA MET A 1 -3.87 21.30 8.04
C MET A 1 -5.14 20.51 8.31
N PRO A 2 -6.21 20.62 7.49
CA PRO A 2 -7.35 19.72 7.57
C PRO A 2 -6.87 18.28 7.36
N GLY A 3 -7.57 17.32 7.99
CA GLY A 3 -7.30 15.90 7.77
C GLY A 3 -7.67 15.47 6.34
N LEU A 4 -7.23 14.27 5.93
CA LEU A 4 -7.57 13.67 4.64
C LEU A 4 -8.35 12.36 4.85
N LYS A 5 -9.29 12.07 3.96
CA LYS A 5 -10.02 10.78 3.91
C LYS A 5 -9.92 10.17 2.52
N GLY A 6 -9.60 8.89 2.47
CA GLY A 6 -9.54 8.12 1.22
C GLY A 6 -10.90 8.08 0.52
N CYS A 7 -10.88 8.12 -0.80
CA CYS A 7 -12.09 8.24 -1.61
C CYS A 7 -13.00 7.00 -1.58
N LEU A 8 -12.54 5.87 -1.07
CA LEU A 8 -13.35 4.65 -0.90
C LEU A 8 -13.90 4.49 0.52
N VAL A 9 -13.59 5.39 1.45
CA VAL A 9 -14.19 5.37 2.79
C VAL A 9 -15.63 5.88 2.69
N ALA A 10 -16.58 4.98 2.94
CA ALA A 10 -18.00 5.34 2.98
C ALA A 10 -18.27 6.31 4.15
N PRO A 11 -19.26 7.21 4.03
CA PRO A 11 -19.63 8.08 5.15
C PRO A 11 -20.17 7.29 6.34
N PRO A 12 -19.93 7.78 7.59
CA PRO A 12 -20.52 7.20 8.80
C PRO A 12 -22.07 7.44 8.83
N PRO A 13 -22.83 6.78 9.74
CA PRO A 13 -22.29 5.95 10.83
C PRO A 13 -21.81 4.58 10.37
N TRP A 14 -20.75 4.10 10.99
CA TRP A 14 -20.18 2.79 10.68
C TRP A 14 -20.57 1.77 11.77
N GLU A 15 -21.14 0.64 11.36
CA GLU A 15 -21.25 -0.55 12.21
C GLU A 15 -19.88 -1.24 12.33
N ALA A 16 -18.85 -0.48 12.71
CA ALA A 16 -17.48 -0.92 12.75
C ALA A 16 -17.07 -1.41 14.14
N LYS A 17 -16.05 -2.29 14.18
CA LYS A 17 -15.39 -2.72 15.40
C LYS A 17 -13.96 -2.24 15.40
N LEU A 18 -13.47 -1.78 16.56
CA LEU A 18 -12.06 -1.51 16.74
C LEU A 18 -11.29 -2.82 16.61
N ALA A 19 -10.47 -2.95 15.55
CA ALA A 19 -9.78 -4.18 15.20
C ALA A 19 -8.36 -4.24 15.78
N GLY A 20 -7.68 -3.10 15.91
CA GLY A 20 -6.33 -3.04 16.46
C GLY A 20 -5.80 -1.62 16.60
N VAL A 21 -4.77 -1.49 17.44
CA VAL A 21 -3.94 -0.29 17.56
C VAL A 21 -2.51 -0.70 17.26
N PHE A 22 -1.93 -0.06 16.26
CA PHE A 22 -0.58 -0.33 15.76
C PHE A 22 0.28 0.92 15.95
N SER A 23 1.60 0.81 15.80
CA SER A 23 2.54 1.93 15.98
C SER A 23 2.26 3.14 15.08
N LYS A 24 1.63 2.93 13.93
CA LYS A 24 1.35 3.98 12.93
C LYS A 24 -0.12 4.11 12.55
N ALA A 25 -1.02 3.27 13.09
CA ALA A 25 -2.43 3.27 12.71
C ALA A 25 -3.34 2.70 13.78
N VAL A 26 -4.59 3.16 13.78
CA VAL A 26 -5.73 2.52 14.45
C VAL A 26 -6.62 1.93 13.37
N ALA A 27 -7.00 0.66 13.51
CA ALA A 27 -7.79 -0.05 12.50
C ALA A 27 -9.23 -0.29 12.97
N LEU A 28 -10.19 0.01 12.09
CA LEU A 28 -11.60 -0.33 12.23
C LEU A 28 -11.97 -1.42 11.23
N LEU A 29 -12.58 -2.51 11.71
CA LEU A 29 -13.12 -3.57 10.87
C LEU A 29 -14.60 -3.31 10.59
N LEU A 30 -14.94 -3.19 9.31
CA LEU A 30 -16.30 -3.06 8.82
C LEU A 30 -17.01 -4.42 8.71
N PRO A 31 -18.36 -4.46 8.70
CA PRO A 31 -19.13 -5.71 8.57
C PRO A 31 -18.83 -6.50 7.29
N ASN A 32 -18.44 -5.81 6.21
CA ASN A 32 -18.05 -6.42 4.93
C ASN A 32 -16.62 -6.99 4.92
N GLY A 33 -15.92 -6.94 6.06
CA GLY A 33 -14.57 -7.47 6.21
C GLY A 33 -13.45 -6.56 5.71
N LEU A 34 -13.74 -5.31 5.31
CA LEU A 34 -12.73 -4.32 4.99
C LEU A 34 -12.26 -3.59 6.26
N LEU A 35 -11.02 -3.09 6.23
CA LEU A 35 -10.49 -2.22 7.28
C LEU A 35 -10.48 -0.76 6.81
N ILE A 36 -10.88 0.14 7.71
CA ILE A 36 -10.53 1.56 7.63
C ILE A 36 -9.28 1.77 8.50
N SER A 37 -8.21 2.26 7.88
CA SER A 37 -6.96 2.58 8.57
C SER A 37 -6.95 4.06 8.98
N VAL A 38 -7.01 4.35 10.27
CA VAL A 38 -6.78 5.70 10.78
C VAL A 38 -5.29 5.88 10.96
N VAL A 39 -4.65 6.61 10.05
CA VAL A 39 -3.19 6.68 9.95
C VAL A 39 -2.62 7.87 10.71
N ARG A 40 -1.42 7.67 11.27
CA ARG A 40 -0.72 8.65 12.09
C ARG A 40 -0.23 9.85 11.30
N ASP A 41 0.20 9.60 10.08
CA ASP A 41 0.78 10.62 9.19
C ASP A 41 0.18 10.50 7.78
N GLU A 42 0.33 11.58 7.02
CA GLU A 42 -0.20 11.68 5.66
C GLU A 42 0.42 10.67 4.69
N GLY A 43 1.65 10.23 4.95
CA GLY A 43 2.34 9.22 4.13
C GLY A 43 1.65 7.86 4.13
N GLY A 44 0.88 7.55 5.19
CA GLY A 44 0.09 6.33 5.31
C GLY A 44 -1.25 6.35 4.57
N MET A 45 -1.56 7.38 3.77
CA MET A 45 -2.85 7.48 3.07
C MET A 45 -2.99 6.43 1.97
N GLU A 46 -4.14 5.79 1.96
CA GLU A 46 -4.60 4.81 0.98
C GLU A 46 -6.12 4.94 0.75
N ALA A 47 -6.68 4.12 -0.14
CA ALA A 47 -8.09 4.22 -0.55
C ALA A 47 -9.09 4.15 0.61
N LEU A 48 -8.80 3.34 1.62
CA LEU A 48 -9.61 3.11 2.82
C LEU A 48 -8.91 3.66 4.08
N ALA A 49 -8.19 4.78 3.97
CA ALA A 49 -7.52 5.41 5.09
C ALA A 49 -8.16 6.76 5.46
N LEU A 50 -7.95 7.14 6.71
CA LEU A 50 -8.27 8.45 7.28
C LEU A 50 -7.03 9.00 7.99
N TRP A 51 -6.52 10.14 7.57
CA TRP A 51 -5.56 10.93 8.32
C TRP A 51 -6.28 12.11 8.99
N PRO A 52 -6.49 12.06 10.30
CA PRO A 52 -7.26 13.08 11.00
C PRO A 52 -6.44 14.34 11.35
N GLY A 53 -5.16 14.38 10.98
CA GLY A 53 -4.18 15.33 11.52
C GLY A 53 -3.59 14.85 12.85
N ALA A 54 -2.39 15.33 13.17
CA ALA A 54 -1.58 14.80 14.28
C ALA A 54 -2.27 14.88 15.64
N GLU A 55 -2.91 16.01 15.96
CA GLU A 55 -3.58 16.22 17.25
C GLU A 55 -4.82 15.36 17.42
N ALA A 56 -5.64 15.24 16.37
CA ALA A 56 -6.82 14.39 16.38
C ALA A 56 -6.42 12.91 16.43
N TYR A 57 -5.37 12.50 15.70
CA TYR A 57 -4.83 11.16 15.77
C TYR A 57 -4.41 10.80 17.20
N ALA A 58 -3.66 11.66 17.90
CA ALA A 58 -3.22 11.38 19.25
C ALA A 58 -4.39 11.15 20.23
N ARG A 59 -5.51 11.88 20.07
CA ARG A 59 -6.73 11.66 20.87
C ARG A 59 -7.40 10.34 20.56
N ILE A 60 -7.50 9.99 19.26
CA ILE A 60 -8.07 8.71 18.79
C ILE A 60 -7.23 7.54 19.29
N ASP A 61 -5.92 7.61 19.14
CA ASP A 61 -4.98 6.58 19.57
C ASP A 61 -5.08 6.32 21.08
N ALA A 62 -5.10 7.37 21.89
CA ALA A 62 -5.26 7.26 23.34
C ALA A 62 -6.59 6.60 23.75
N ALA A 63 -7.70 6.97 23.10
CA ALA A 63 -9.01 6.37 23.34
C ALA A 63 -9.05 4.89 22.92
N ALA A 64 -8.46 4.58 21.76
CA ALA A 64 -8.39 3.21 21.26
C ALA A 64 -7.51 2.32 22.15
N MET A 65 -6.36 2.82 22.59
CA MET A 65 -5.47 2.12 23.53
C MET A 65 -6.17 1.82 24.85
N ALA A 66 -6.95 2.75 25.41
CA ALA A 66 -7.75 2.53 26.60
C ALA A 66 -8.76 1.40 26.39
N GLY A 67 -9.44 1.37 25.22
CA GLY A 67 -10.39 0.31 24.87
C GLY A 67 -9.79 -1.10 24.76
N PHE A 68 -8.48 -1.21 24.50
CA PHE A 68 -7.75 -2.49 24.48
C PHE A 68 -7.14 -2.84 25.86
N SER A 69 -6.64 -1.85 26.61
CA SER A 69 -5.99 -2.07 27.90
C SER A 69 -6.97 -2.57 28.95
N ASP A 70 -8.17 -2.00 29.00
CA ASP A 70 -9.21 -2.38 29.96
C ASP A 70 -9.86 -3.75 29.67
N ALA A 71 -9.59 -4.35 28.50
CA ALA A 71 -10.01 -5.73 28.25
C ALA A 71 -9.35 -6.77 29.19
N ARG A 72 -8.32 -6.36 29.95
CA ARG A 72 -7.64 -7.12 31.02
C ARG A 72 -8.06 -6.68 32.42
N ALA A 73 -8.82 -5.61 32.56
CA ALA A 73 -9.31 -5.10 33.84
C ALA A 73 -10.71 -5.60 34.16
N ASP A 74 -11.04 -5.65 35.46
CA ASP A 74 -12.32 -6.20 35.97
C ASP A 74 -13.57 -5.38 35.62
N SER A 75 -13.53 -4.52 34.61
CA SER A 75 -14.65 -3.65 34.23
C SER A 75 -14.93 -3.67 32.72
N PRO A 76 -15.67 -4.67 32.22
CA PRO A 76 -16.00 -4.78 30.78
C PRO A 76 -16.70 -3.54 30.18
N GLY A 77 -17.48 -2.82 31.02
CA GLY A 77 -18.19 -1.62 30.57
C GLY A 77 -17.29 -0.43 30.26
N ALA A 78 -16.16 -0.27 30.97
CA ALA A 78 -15.21 0.82 30.69
C ALA A 78 -14.50 0.64 29.34
N ALA A 79 -14.08 -0.59 29.05
CA ALA A 79 -13.46 -0.91 27.76
C ALA A 79 -14.40 -0.67 26.57
N GLU A 80 -15.68 -1.05 26.72
CA GLU A 80 -16.69 -0.81 25.66
C GLU A 80 -16.96 0.68 25.48
N ALA A 81 -17.05 1.45 26.57
CA ALA A 81 -17.20 2.90 26.50
C ALA A 81 -15.99 3.56 25.80
N ALA A 82 -14.75 3.12 26.08
CA ALA A 82 -13.55 3.63 25.44
C ALA A 82 -13.50 3.29 23.93
N ARG A 83 -13.89 2.07 23.54
CA ARG A 83 -14.00 1.69 22.12
C ARG A 83 -15.05 2.54 21.40
N SER A 84 -16.21 2.74 22.00
CA SER A 84 -17.27 3.60 21.42
C SER A 84 -16.82 5.05 21.30
N ALA A 85 -16.09 5.57 22.29
CA ALA A 85 -15.51 6.91 22.23
C ALA A 85 -14.46 7.04 21.12
N ALA A 86 -13.62 6.04 20.91
CA ALA A 86 -12.66 6.03 19.81
C ALA A 86 -13.36 6.06 18.44
N ILE A 87 -14.38 5.23 18.23
CA ILE A 87 -15.15 5.20 16.98
C ILE A 87 -15.84 6.56 16.76
N ALA A 88 -16.48 7.14 17.75
CA ALA A 88 -17.11 8.46 17.63
C ALA A 88 -16.11 9.58 17.31
N ALA A 89 -14.90 9.52 17.87
CA ALA A 89 -13.83 10.46 17.55
C ALA A 89 -13.33 10.30 16.11
N ILE A 90 -13.27 9.07 15.60
CA ILE A 90 -12.91 8.78 14.20
C ILE A 90 -14.00 9.29 13.25
N GLU A 91 -15.27 9.08 13.55
CA GLU A 91 -16.40 9.59 12.74
C GLU A 91 -16.42 11.10 12.69
N ALA A 92 -16.16 11.78 13.82
CA ALA A 92 -16.04 13.23 13.85
C ALA A 92 -14.85 13.75 13.02
N ALA A 93 -13.71 13.05 13.09
CA ALA A 93 -12.54 13.37 12.27
C ALA A 93 -12.82 13.15 10.77
N TYR A 94 -13.54 12.10 10.41
CA TYR A 94 -13.98 11.86 9.03
C TYR A 94 -14.85 13.00 8.50
N ALA A 95 -15.78 13.50 9.30
CA ALA A 95 -16.65 14.60 8.90
C ALA A 95 -15.88 15.89 8.58
N ALA A 96 -14.76 16.13 9.30
CA ALA A 96 -13.90 17.29 9.12
C ALA A 96 -12.81 17.12 8.04
N ALA A 97 -12.57 15.90 7.55
CA ALA A 97 -11.50 15.61 6.62
C ALA A 97 -11.88 15.90 5.17
N GLU A 98 -10.90 16.35 4.37
CA GLU A 98 -11.03 16.54 2.94
C GLU A 98 -10.88 15.22 2.17
N PRO A 99 -11.59 15.04 1.03
CA PRO A 99 -11.41 13.86 0.19
C PRO A 99 -10.00 13.81 -0.42
N TRP A 100 -9.36 12.65 -0.36
CA TRP A 100 -8.14 12.33 -1.08
C TRP A 100 -8.44 11.32 -2.19
N ASP A 101 -8.34 11.76 -3.44
CA ASP A 101 -8.52 10.92 -4.63
C ASP A 101 -7.38 11.19 -5.61
N PRO A 102 -6.40 10.28 -5.74
CA PRO A 102 -5.28 10.47 -6.65
C PRO A 102 -5.61 10.16 -8.12
N ARG A 103 -6.75 9.54 -8.41
CA ARG A 103 -7.10 9.05 -9.77
C ARG A 103 -7.05 10.11 -10.86
N PRO A 104 -7.56 11.34 -10.67
CA PRO A 104 -7.47 12.36 -11.72
C PRO A 104 -6.03 12.66 -12.12
N ARG A 105 -5.12 12.80 -11.14
CA ARG A 105 -3.70 13.05 -11.38
C ARG A 105 -3.00 11.84 -12.00
N LEU A 106 -3.24 10.65 -11.48
CA LEU A 106 -2.69 9.41 -12.04
C LEU A 106 -3.14 9.17 -13.49
N ALA A 107 -4.40 9.53 -13.83
CA ALA A 107 -4.89 9.44 -15.20
C ALA A 107 -4.17 10.42 -16.16
N GLU A 108 -3.88 11.63 -15.70
CA GLU A 108 -3.07 12.59 -16.46
C GLU A 108 -1.67 12.06 -16.71
N LEU A 109 -1.00 11.59 -15.65
CA LEU A 109 0.36 11.05 -15.72
C LEU A 109 0.45 9.79 -16.60
N SER A 110 -0.54 8.88 -16.52
CA SER A 110 -0.61 7.70 -17.37
C SER A 110 -0.69 8.08 -18.86
N ARG A 111 -1.54 9.05 -19.21
CA ARG A 111 -1.63 9.54 -20.58
C ARG A 111 -0.34 10.20 -21.06
N ALA A 112 0.28 11.02 -20.21
CA ALA A 112 1.56 11.67 -20.51
C ALA A 112 2.68 10.65 -20.72
N PHE A 113 2.78 9.66 -19.83
CA PHE A 113 3.76 8.58 -19.90
C PHE A 113 3.61 7.76 -21.18
N ALA A 114 2.39 7.36 -21.53
CA ALA A 114 2.11 6.62 -22.75
C ALA A 114 2.37 7.45 -24.02
N ALA A 115 2.17 8.77 -23.98
CA ALA A 115 2.45 9.67 -25.09
C ALA A 115 3.95 9.92 -25.31
N ALA A 116 4.75 9.92 -24.24
CA ALA A 116 6.18 10.20 -24.28
C ALA A 116 7.02 9.12 -24.99
N GLY A 117 6.53 7.89 -25.10
CA GLY A 117 7.31 6.85 -25.76
C GLY A 117 6.59 5.52 -25.95
N ARG A 118 6.16 5.28 -27.18
CA ARG A 118 5.62 3.95 -27.55
C ARG A 118 6.69 2.85 -27.58
N ASP A 119 7.97 3.20 -27.76
CA ASP A 119 9.06 2.23 -27.97
C ASP A 119 10.19 2.46 -26.94
N GLY A 120 9.96 2.13 -25.66
CA GLY A 120 11.05 2.10 -24.68
C GLY A 120 10.82 2.84 -23.36
N ALA A 121 9.77 3.64 -23.22
CA ALA A 121 9.51 4.38 -21.97
C ALA A 121 9.40 3.46 -20.71
N PRO A 122 8.71 2.30 -20.76
CA PRO A 122 8.66 1.41 -19.60
C PRO A 122 10.03 0.84 -19.23
N ALA A 123 10.86 0.45 -20.21
CA ALA A 123 12.21 -0.05 -19.95
C ALA A 123 13.12 1.03 -19.36
N ALA A 124 13.08 2.25 -19.91
CA ALA A 124 13.84 3.39 -19.37
C ALA A 124 13.38 3.74 -17.95
N ALA A 125 12.09 3.73 -17.67
CA ALA A 125 11.55 3.93 -16.34
C ALA A 125 11.99 2.82 -15.38
N ALA A 126 12.02 1.56 -15.82
CA ALA A 126 12.52 0.44 -15.03
C ALA A 126 14.01 0.61 -14.68
N ASP A 127 14.82 1.09 -15.63
CA ASP A 127 16.25 1.32 -15.39
C ASP A 127 16.49 2.51 -14.43
N ARG A 128 15.71 3.59 -14.55
CA ARG A 128 15.74 4.71 -13.59
C ARG A 128 15.31 4.23 -12.20
N LEU A 129 14.23 3.48 -12.10
CA LEU A 129 13.75 2.94 -10.82
C LEU A 129 14.76 2.00 -10.17
N ARG A 130 15.41 1.12 -10.94
CA ARG A 130 16.50 0.26 -10.44
C ARG A 130 17.69 1.07 -9.94
N ALA A 131 18.06 2.13 -10.64
CA ALA A 131 19.15 3.01 -10.21
C ALA A 131 18.81 3.74 -8.91
N ALA A 132 17.60 4.28 -8.79
CA ALA A 132 17.10 4.93 -7.58
C ALA A 132 17.03 3.94 -6.39
N LEU A 133 16.55 2.72 -6.64
CA LEU A 133 16.48 1.67 -5.62
C LEU A 133 17.88 1.33 -5.07
N ARG A 134 18.87 1.16 -5.94
CA ARG A 134 20.27 0.93 -5.51
C ARG A 134 20.83 2.09 -4.67
N ARG A 135 20.52 3.35 -5.04
CA ARG A 135 20.94 4.54 -4.29
C ARG A 135 20.28 4.59 -2.91
N ALA A 136 18.97 4.37 -2.84
CA ALA A 136 18.20 4.36 -1.59
C ALA A 136 18.71 3.27 -0.62
N GLU A 137 18.96 2.05 -1.12
CA GLU A 137 19.51 0.95 -0.33
C GLU A 137 20.93 1.22 0.16
N ALA A 138 21.77 1.86 -0.67
CA ALA A 138 23.12 2.25 -0.27
C ALA A 138 23.09 3.31 0.84
N ALA A 139 22.18 4.29 0.73
CA ALA A 139 21.99 5.33 1.76
C ALA A 139 21.48 4.71 3.08
N ASP A 140 20.56 3.75 3.01
CA ASP A 140 20.05 3.07 4.20
C ASP A 140 21.14 2.25 4.90
N ARG A 141 21.95 1.48 4.16
CA ARG A 141 23.11 0.78 4.72
C ARG A 141 24.09 1.73 5.40
N HIS A 142 24.33 2.90 4.81
CA HIS A 142 25.23 3.90 5.40
C HIS A 142 24.65 4.49 6.69
N ARG A 143 23.35 4.80 6.73
CA ARG A 143 22.64 5.29 7.92
C ARG A 143 22.67 4.27 9.08
N ARG A 144 22.54 2.98 8.78
CA ARG A 144 22.61 1.90 9.78
C ARG A 144 24.02 1.62 10.31
N GLY A 145 25.03 2.38 9.86
CA GLY A 145 26.37 2.42 10.47
C GLY A 145 27.28 1.27 10.10
N GLY A 146 27.20 0.70 8.94
CA GLY A 146 28.18 -0.29 8.45
C GLY A 146 28.40 -1.48 9.42
N ALA A 147 27.48 -1.74 10.34
CA ALA A 147 27.57 -2.84 11.26
C ALA A 147 27.59 -4.15 10.46
N ASP A 148 28.67 -4.87 10.62
CA ASP A 148 28.98 -6.15 10.01
C ASP A 148 27.74 -7.05 9.85
N GLY A 149 27.52 -7.43 8.61
CA GLY A 149 26.50 -8.28 8.09
C GLY A 149 26.08 -9.50 8.91
N THR A 150 25.15 -9.33 9.83
CA THR A 150 24.42 -10.44 10.43
C THR A 150 22.97 -10.08 10.78
N ASP A 151 22.31 -9.23 10.02
CA ASP A 151 20.85 -9.15 10.08
C ASP A 151 20.23 -9.81 8.84
N GLY A 152 20.43 -11.12 8.72
CA GLY A 152 19.84 -11.96 7.68
C GLY A 152 18.33 -12.19 7.81
N THR A 153 17.67 -11.59 8.82
CA THR A 153 16.25 -11.87 9.09
C THR A 153 15.29 -11.01 8.26
N ALA A 154 15.68 -9.79 7.90
CA ALA A 154 14.79 -8.90 7.12
C ALA A 154 14.71 -9.30 5.64
N ASP A 155 15.76 -9.89 5.06
CA ASP A 155 15.75 -10.35 3.66
C ASP A 155 15.03 -11.71 3.49
N ASP A 156 14.94 -12.52 4.54
CA ASP A 156 14.29 -13.84 4.45
C ASP A 156 12.75 -13.75 4.35
N ASP A 157 12.15 -12.66 4.81
CA ASP A 157 10.70 -12.45 4.82
C ASP A 157 10.19 -11.70 3.58
N THR A 158 11.07 -11.25 2.68
CA THR A 158 10.70 -10.57 1.44
C THR A 158 10.55 -11.55 0.26
N ILE A 159 9.77 -11.15 -0.74
CA ILE A 159 9.61 -11.89 -2.00
C ILE A 159 10.96 -12.05 -2.74
N ARG A 160 11.90 -11.12 -2.56
CA ARG A 160 13.24 -11.17 -3.19
C ARG A 160 14.26 -11.97 -2.42
N GLY A 161 14.00 -12.29 -1.16
CA GLY A 161 14.95 -13.00 -0.31
C GLY A 161 15.26 -14.40 -0.82
N ASN A 162 16.44 -14.91 -0.44
CA ASN A 162 16.79 -16.32 -0.63
C ASN A 162 16.11 -17.25 0.38
N GLY A 163 15.25 -16.69 1.23
CA GLY A 163 14.46 -17.39 2.21
C GLY A 163 13.36 -18.28 1.62
N PRO A 164 12.59 -18.95 2.49
CA PRO A 164 11.48 -19.81 2.05
C PRO A 164 10.47 -19.09 1.16
N TYR A 165 10.15 -17.84 1.48
CA TYR A 165 9.18 -17.04 0.73
C TYR A 165 9.69 -16.65 -0.64
N GLY A 166 10.95 -16.23 -0.79
CA GLY A 166 11.53 -15.91 -2.09
C GLY A 166 11.58 -17.14 -3.01
N ARG A 167 11.97 -18.31 -2.49
CA ARG A 167 11.93 -19.55 -3.27
C ARG A 167 10.51 -19.96 -3.68
N ALA A 168 9.53 -19.81 -2.78
CA ALA A 168 8.14 -20.09 -3.09
C ALA A 168 7.58 -19.11 -4.14
N PHE A 169 7.94 -17.84 -4.05
CA PHE A 169 7.57 -16.83 -5.04
C PHE A 169 8.12 -17.17 -6.44
N GLU A 170 9.40 -17.55 -6.53
CA GLU A 170 9.99 -17.98 -7.81
C GLU A 170 9.26 -19.21 -8.39
N ALA A 171 8.87 -20.16 -7.54
CA ALA A 171 8.07 -21.30 -7.99
C ALA A 171 6.66 -20.90 -8.46
N MET A 172 6.07 -19.84 -7.87
CA MET A 172 4.75 -19.35 -8.29
C MET A 172 4.77 -18.68 -9.67
N LYS A 173 5.89 -18.10 -10.10
CA LYS A 173 6.02 -17.49 -11.44
C LYS A 173 5.78 -18.48 -12.59
N ALA A 174 5.96 -19.78 -12.36
CA ALA A 174 5.74 -20.82 -13.34
C ALA A 174 4.28 -21.33 -13.40
N ARG A 175 3.38 -20.74 -12.58
CA ARG A 175 1.97 -21.15 -12.54
C ARG A 175 1.16 -20.41 -13.61
N ASP A 176 0.16 -21.10 -14.16
CA ASP A 176 -0.76 -20.53 -15.16
C ASP A 176 -1.62 -19.39 -14.57
N ASP A 177 -1.86 -19.39 -13.25
CA ASP A 177 -2.64 -18.36 -12.56
C ASP A 177 -1.78 -17.24 -11.93
N PHE A 178 -0.47 -17.15 -12.26
CA PHE A 178 0.37 -16.04 -11.89
C PHE A 178 -0.01 -14.80 -12.73
N PRO A 179 -0.05 -13.57 -12.13
CA PRO A 179 0.31 -13.24 -10.75
C PRO A 179 -0.86 -13.31 -9.74
N ALA A 180 -2.10 -13.61 -10.13
CA ALA A 180 -3.24 -13.65 -9.22
C ALA A 180 -3.09 -14.68 -8.07
N ALA A 181 -2.25 -15.69 -8.26
CA ALA A 181 -1.90 -16.67 -7.22
C ALA A 181 -1.23 -16.05 -6.00
N LEU A 182 -0.72 -14.81 -6.12
CA LEU A 182 -0.05 -14.09 -5.03
C LEU A 182 -1.02 -13.54 -3.98
N VAL A 183 -2.33 -13.50 -4.24
CA VAL A 183 -3.31 -13.01 -3.25
C VAL A 183 -3.19 -13.82 -1.95
N GLY A 184 -2.86 -13.11 -0.86
CA GLY A 184 -2.66 -13.70 0.47
C GLY A 184 -1.32 -14.43 0.65
N PHE A 185 -0.39 -14.32 -0.30
CA PHE A 185 0.91 -14.97 -0.23
C PHE A 185 1.88 -14.21 0.69
N GLY A 186 2.47 -14.90 1.64
CA GLY A 186 3.45 -14.36 2.56
C GLY A 186 2.91 -14.05 3.95
N PRO A 187 3.81 -13.74 4.91
CA PRO A 187 3.44 -13.39 6.27
C PRO A 187 2.99 -11.93 6.37
N GLY A 188 2.49 -11.56 7.55
CA GLY A 188 2.23 -10.18 7.93
C GLY A 188 0.76 -9.77 7.87
N THR A 189 0.51 -8.53 8.28
CA THR A 189 -0.84 -7.93 8.28
C THR A 189 -1.30 -7.68 6.85
N THR A 190 -0.41 -7.15 6.00
CA THR A 190 -0.52 -7.15 4.54
C THR A 190 0.46 -8.19 4.02
N PRO A 191 0.00 -9.34 3.49
CA PRO A 191 0.87 -10.34 2.89
C PRO A 191 1.72 -9.76 1.75
N ALA A 192 2.97 -10.20 1.63
CA ALA A 192 3.93 -9.70 0.64
C ALA A 192 3.41 -9.77 -0.82
N GLY A 193 2.62 -10.80 -1.12
CA GLY A 193 1.98 -10.93 -2.43
C GLY A 193 0.94 -9.86 -2.72
N ASP A 194 0.21 -9.41 -1.70
CA ASP A 194 -0.79 -8.34 -1.85
C ASP A 194 -0.10 -6.99 -2.09
N ASP A 195 1.00 -6.73 -1.36
CA ASP A 195 1.82 -5.53 -1.57
C ASP A 195 2.41 -5.53 -2.99
N TRP A 196 2.96 -6.67 -3.43
CA TRP A 196 3.49 -6.83 -4.79
C TRP A 196 2.41 -6.57 -5.84
N LEU A 197 1.21 -7.16 -5.68
CA LEU A 197 0.09 -6.95 -6.62
C LEU A 197 -0.37 -5.50 -6.66
N ALA A 198 -0.40 -4.79 -5.53
CA ALA A 198 -0.74 -3.37 -5.51
C ALA A 198 0.26 -2.54 -6.31
N GLY A 199 1.56 -2.82 -6.18
CA GLY A 199 2.61 -2.18 -6.98
C GLY A 199 2.50 -2.52 -8.46
N TYR A 200 2.28 -3.79 -8.79
CA TYR A 200 2.10 -4.27 -10.17
C TYR A 200 0.95 -3.56 -10.88
N LEU A 201 -0.24 -3.53 -10.25
CA LEU A 201 -1.42 -2.88 -10.82
C LEU A 201 -1.22 -1.37 -11.01
N CYS A 202 -0.51 -0.72 -10.08
CA CYS A 202 -0.20 0.70 -10.17
C CYS A 202 0.68 1.02 -11.40
N ALA A 203 1.73 0.24 -11.65
CA ALA A 203 2.59 0.41 -12.81
C ALA A 203 1.91 0.01 -14.12
N ALA A 204 1.08 -1.03 -14.13
CA ALA A 204 0.28 -1.42 -15.28
C ALA A 204 -0.69 -0.30 -15.69
N ASP A 205 -1.34 0.35 -14.71
CA ASP A 205 -2.19 1.52 -14.98
C ASP A 205 -1.38 2.70 -15.55
N LEU A 206 -0.16 2.95 -15.05
CA LEU A 206 0.73 3.98 -15.58
C LEU A 206 1.07 3.74 -17.05
N THR A 207 1.46 2.51 -17.39
CA THR A 207 1.93 2.18 -18.75
C THR A 207 0.80 2.03 -19.77
N SER A 208 -0.43 1.77 -19.33
CA SER A 208 -1.58 1.51 -20.21
C SER A 208 -2.06 2.73 -21.00
N GLY A 209 -1.84 3.94 -20.50
CA GLY A 209 -2.44 5.17 -21.02
C GLY A 209 -3.97 5.26 -20.86
N ARG A 210 -4.60 4.25 -20.26
CA ARG A 210 -6.06 4.18 -20.07
C ARG A 210 -6.51 4.81 -18.75
N GLY A 211 -5.58 5.05 -17.84
CA GLY A 211 -5.84 5.58 -16.51
C GLY A 211 -6.02 4.51 -15.43
N PRO A 212 -6.17 4.94 -14.17
CA PRO A 212 -6.22 4.06 -13.01
C PRO A 212 -7.41 3.09 -13.03
N GLY A 213 -7.17 1.83 -12.69
CA GLY A 213 -8.21 0.80 -12.54
C GLY A 213 -8.62 0.09 -13.83
N TYR A 214 -8.01 0.39 -14.98
CA TYR A 214 -8.41 -0.16 -16.28
C TYR A 214 -7.41 -1.14 -16.91
N ALA A 215 -6.14 -1.09 -16.50
CA ALA A 215 -5.15 -2.03 -17.00
C ALA A 215 -5.41 -3.44 -16.44
N GLU A 216 -4.98 -4.47 -17.18
CA GLU A 216 -5.00 -5.87 -16.71
C GLU A 216 -6.38 -6.34 -16.22
N ALA A 217 -7.44 -6.13 -17.01
CA ALA A 217 -8.82 -6.43 -16.61
C ALA A 217 -9.02 -7.91 -16.22
N ALA A 218 -8.39 -8.85 -16.93
CA ALA A 218 -8.45 -10.28 -16.61
C ALA A 218 -7.83 -10.56 -15.24
N LEU A 219 -6.61 -10.05 -14.98
CA LEU A 219 -5.94 -10.18 -13.69
C LEU A 219 -6.75 -9.55 -12.56
N ARG A 220 -7.34 -8.36 -12.78
CA ARG A 220 -8.19 -7.71 -11.76
C ARG A 220 -9.38 -8.58 -11.39
N ASN A 221 -10.06 -9.19 -12.36
CA ASN A 221 -11.16 -10.11 -12.10
C ASN A 221 -10.70 -11.34 -11.31
N GLU A 222 -9.54 -11.89 -11.63
CA GLU A 222 -9.00 -13.03 -10.89
C GLU A 222 -8.61 -12.68 -9.46
N ILE A 223 -8.05 -11.49 -9.21
CA ILE A 223 -7.77 -10.99 -7.85
C ILE A 223 -9.08 -10.84 -7.07
N VAL A 224 -10.12 -10.24 -7.67
CA VAL A 224 -11.45 -10.09 -7.02
C VAL A 224 -11.98 -11.44 -6.56
N CYS A 225 -11.87 -12.50 -7.40
CA CYS A 225 -12.31 -13.85 -7.06
C CYS A 225 -11.52 -14.50 -5.91
N ARG A 226 -10.40 -13.92 -5.51
CA ARG A 226 -9.48 -14.45 -4.47
C ARG A 226 -9.36 -13.58 -3.23
N LEU A 227 -10.09 -12.47 -3.14
CA LEU A 227 -10.00 -11.54 -2.01
C LEU A 227 -10.35 -12.16 -0.64
N ASP A 228 -11.04 -13.29 -0.62
CA ASP A 228 -11.32 -14.06 0.59
C ASP A 228 -10.10 -14.83 1.13
N ARG A 229 -9.04 -14.99 0.32
CA ARG A 229 -7.81 -15.72 0.68
C ARG A 229 -6.80 -14.88 1.42
N THR A 230 -7.01 -13.58 1.50
CA THR A 230 -6.10 -12.68 2.20
C THR A 230 -6.67 -12.14 3.52
N THR A 231 -5.82 -11.44 4.27
CA THR A 231 -6.20 -10.76 5.51
C THR A 231 -7.19 -9.61 5.24
N ALA A 232 -7.80 -9.08 6.28
CA ALA A 232 -8.67 -7.90 6.14
C ALA A 232 -7.87 -6.67 5.66
N ALA A 233 -6.62 -6.50 6.08
CA ALA A 233 -5.75 -5.42 5.62
C ALA A 233 -5.33 -5.60 4.16
N GLY A 234 -4.88 -6.81 3.78
CA GLY A 234 -4.56 -7.13 2.39
C GLY A 234 -5.76 -6.96 1.46
N ARG A 235 -6.96 -7.37 1.89
CA ARG A 235 -8.20 -7.14 1.16
C ARG A 235 -8.47 -5.66 0.94
N SER A 236 -8.27 -4.82 1.96
CA SER A 236 -8.47 -3.37 1.86
C SER A 236 -7.46 -2.74 0.92
N LEU A 237 -6.18 -3.11 1.00
CA LEU A 237 -5.13 -2.68 0.09
C LEU A 237 -5.46 -3.05 -1.36
N LEU A 238 -5.78 -4.31 -1.62
CA LEU A 238 -6.12 -4.77 -2.97
C LEU A 238 -7.41 -4.14 -3.50
N THR A 239 -8.42 -3.91 -2.65
CA THR A 239 -9.64 -3.18 -3.04
C THR A 239 -9.30 -1.78 -3.54
N GLY A 240 -8.40 -1.07 -2.87
CA GLY A 240 -7.89 0.22 -3.32
C GLY A 240 -7.16 0.14 -4.65
N ALA A 241 -6.21 -0.77 -4.78
CA ALA A 241 -5.44 -0.97 -6.01
C ALA A 241 -6.34 -1.36 -7.21
N LEU A 242 -7.32 -2.24 -6.98
CA LEU A 242 -8.32 -2.62 -7.99
C LEU A 242 -9.17 -1.43 -8.45
N ALA A 243 -9.48 -0.51 -7.56
CA ALA A 243 -10.21 0.74 -7.88
C ALA A 243 -9.32 1.84 -8.51
N GLY A 244 -8.03 1.55 -8.74
CA GLY A 244 -7.06 2.54 -9.25
C GLY A 244 -6.65 3.60 -8.22
N VAL A 245 -6.75 3.27 -6.94
CA VAL A 245 -6.36 4.14 -5.81
C VAL A 245 -5.24 3.43 -5.02
N PRO A 246 -4.01 3.42 -5.55
CA PRO A 246 -2.88 2.81 -4.86
C PRO A 246 -2.50 3.63 -3.62
N PRO A 247 -1.73 3.05 -2.68
CA PRO A 247 -1.16 3.79 -1.57
C PRO A 247 -0.37 5.04 -2.01
N ARG A 248 -0.34 6.06 -1.15
CA ARG A 248 0.28 7.35 -1.47
C ARG A 248 1.75 7.25 -1.87
N TYR A 249 2.52 6.35 -1.25
CA TYR A 249 3.92 6.15 -1.63
C TYR A 249 4.09 5.60 -3.06
N LEU A 250 3.12 4.82 -3.57
CA LEU A 250 3.11 4.40 -4.98
C LEU A 250 2.68 5.54 -5.90
N CYS A 251 1.76 6.42 -5.46
CA CYS A 251 1.45 7.64 -6.21
C CYS A 251 2.71 8.50 -6.40
N ALA A 252 3.51 8.68 -5.34
CA ALA A 252 4.76 9.42 -5.41
C ALA A 252 5.77 8.80 -6.40
N LEU A 253 5.84 7.46 -6.47
CA LEU A 253 6.66 6.78 -7.50
C LEU A 253 6.17 7.08 -8.92
N VAL A 254 4.85 7.07 -9.15
CA VAL A 254 4.26 7.42 -10.46
C VAL A 254 4.60 8.86 -10.83
N GLU A 255 4.44 9.80 -9.89
CA GLU A 255 4.76 11.21 -10.08
C GLU A 255 6.23 11.40 -10.45
N ALA A 256 7.16 10.82 -9.68
CA ALA A 256 8.60 10.92 -9.94
C ALA A 256 9.05 10.25 -11.25
N LEU A 257 8.34 9.23 -11.74
CA LEU A 257 8.66 8.58 -13.00
C LEU A 257 8.06 9.27 -14.22
N ALA A 258 6.85 9.79 -14.10
CA ALA A 258 6.05 10.29 -15.23
C ALA A 258 6.09 11.81 -15.37
N GLU A 259 6.49 12.55 -14.34
CA GLU A 259 6.62 14.01 -14.41
C GLU A 259 7.85 14.38 -15.25
N PRO A 260 7.69 15.15 -16.37
CA PRO A 260 8.80 15.46 -17.27
C PRO A 260 9.95 16.25 -16.62
N CYS A 261 9.65 16.99 -15.55
CA CYS A 261 10.60 17.83 -14.83
C CYS A 261 11.18 17.16 -13.57
N ALA A 262 10.71 15.96 -13.21
CA ALA A 262 11.23 15.25 -12.05
C ALA A 262 12.63 14.72 -12.31
N GLY A 263 13.56 15.07 -11.43
CA GLY A 263 14.94 14.60 -11.46
C GLY A 263 15.09 13.20 -10.86
N ASP A 264 16.30 12.66 -10.94
CA ASP A 264 16.60 11.35 -10.36
C ASP A 264 16.61 11.40 -8.82
N ASP A 265 16.80 12.58 -8.22
CA ASP A 265 16.79 12.73 -6.76
C ASP A 265 15.36 12.65 -6.21
N GLU A 266 14.36 13.24 -6.87
CA GLU A 266 12.95 13.09 -6.51
C GLU A 266 12.51 11.61 -6.60
N LEU A 267 13.04 10.87 -7.58
CA LEU A 267 12.76 9.44 -7.67
C LEU A 267 13.40 8.64 -6.53
N VAL A 268 14.63 9.02 -6.13
CA VAL A 268 15.28 8.40 -4.95
C VAL A 268 14.48 8.67 -3.69
N ASP A 269 14.02 9.91 -3.47
CA ASP A 269 13.20 10.28 -2.32
C ASP A 269 11.87 9.50 -2.29
N ALA A 270 11.21 9.34 -3.44
CA ALA A 270 10.01 8.55 -3.57
C ALA A 270 10.24 7.06 -3.25
N VAL A 271 11.37 6.50 -3.70
CA VAL A 271 11.79 5.13 -3.37
C VAL A 271 12.09 5.01 -1.88
N GLU A 272 12.86 5.92 -1.28
CA GLU A 272 13.13 5.90 0.17
C GLU A 272 11.85 5.98 1.00
N SER A 273 10.91 6.83 0.59
CA SER A 273 9.58 6.91 1.21
C SER A 273 8.83 5.58 1.13
N ALA A 274 8.81 4.95 -0.04
CA ALA A 274 8.20 3.64 -0.22
C ALA A 274 8.87 2.57 0.66
N LEU A 275 10.20 2.47 0.66
CA LEU A 275 10.95 1.49 1.46
C LEU A 275 10.78 1.70 2.98
N SER A 276 10.40 2.89 3.44
CA SER A 276 10.10 3.17 4.84
C SER A 276 8.71 2.70 5.27
N HIS A 277 7.88 2.22 4.33
CA HIS A 277 6.52 1.80 4.59
C HIS A 277 6.46 0.33 5.03
N GLY A 278 6.12 0.10 6.30
CA GLY A 278 6.09 -1.24 6.88
C GLY A 278 7.49 -1.85 7.04
N ALA A 279 7.55 -3.13 7.37
CA ALA A 279 8.81 -3.87 7.50
C ALA A 279 9.35 -4.30 6.12
N SER A 280 8.47 -4.83 5.24
CA SER A 280 8.78 -5.27 3.88
C SER A 280 7.79 -4.75 2.84
N SER A 281 6.59 -4.32 3.24
CA SER A 281 5.47 -3.99 2.34
C SER A 281 5.85 -3.00 1.25
N GLY A 282 6.54 -1.90 1.58
CA GLY A 282 6.98 -0.93 0.60
C GLY A 282 7.98 -1.52 -0.39
N ARG A 283 8.87 -2.41 0.06
CA ARG A 283 9.82 -3.11 -0.79
C ARG A 283 9.10 -4.05 -1.77
N ASP A 284 8.20 -4.88 -1.26
CA ASP A 284 7.44 -5.83 -2.07
C ASP A 284 6.58 -5.10 -3.12
N ALA A 285 5.99 -3.95 -2.75
CA ALA A 285 5.24 -3.12 -3.68
C ALA A 285 6.13 -2.49 -4.79
N VAL A 286 7.33 -1.99 -4.46
CA VAL A 286 8.29 -1.48 -5.46
C VAL A 286 8.73 -2.60 -6.41
N ASP A 287 8.89 -3.83 -5.92
CA ASP A 287 9.23 -4.99 -6.73
C ASP A 287 8.11 -5.38 -7.70
N GLY A 288 6.86 -5.31 -7.25
CA GLY A 288 5.71 -5.50 -8.11
C GLY A 288 5.63 -4.43 -9.20
N PHE A 289 5.83 -3.17 -8.82
CA PHE A 289 5.86 -2.04 -9.74
C PHE A 289 6.94 -2.21 -10.81
N LEU A 290 8.16 -2.55 -10.41
CA LEU A 290 9.26 -2.81 -11.33
C LEU A 290 8.97 -3.99 -12.27
N SER A 291 8.34 -5.05 -11.76
CA SER A 291 7.97 -6.22 -12.54
C SER A 291 7.00 -5.89 -13.67
N ALA A 292 5.99 -5.05 -13.41
CA ALA A 292 5.07 -4.59 -14.44
C ALA A 292 5.75 -3.72 -15.50
N LEU A 293 6.66 -2.81 -15.11
CA LEU A 293 7.46 -2.03 -16.08
C LEU A 293 8.29 -2.90 -17.02
N LEU A 294 8.70 -4.09 -16.55
CA LEU A 294 9.48 -5.06 -17.32
C LEU A 294 8.61 -6.03 -18.14
N GLY A 295 7.29 -5.93 -18.05
CA GLY A 295 6.37 -6.85 -18.70
C GLY A 295 6.35 -8.26 -18.07
N LEU A 296 6.88 -8.42 -16.85
CA LEU A 296 6.84 -9.69 -16.14
C LEU A 296 5.45 -9.91 -15.56
N GLY A 297 4.75 -10.95 -15.97
CA GLY A 297 3.40 -11.28 -15.52
C GLY A 297 2.27 -10.70 -16.37
N ALA A 298 2.57 -10.00 -17.47
CA ALA A 298 1.56 -9.62 -18.44
C ALA A 298 0.96 -10.89 -19.07
N THR A 299 -0.35 -11.07 -18.91
CA THR A 299 -1.07 -12.07 -19.70
C THR A 299 -1.02 -11.62 -21.16
N VAL A 300 -0.45 -12.44 -22.03
CA VAL A 300 -0.51 -12.19 -23.47
C VAL A 300 -1.98 -12.31 -23.85
N GLU A 301 -2.66 -11.17 -23.99
CA GLU A 301 -3.97 -11.15 -24.65
C GLU A 301 -3.71 -11.57 -26.12
N ALA A 302 -4.12 -12.80 -26.45
CA ALA A 302 -4.06 -13.36 -27.78
C ALA A 302 -5.23 -12.85 -28.66
#